data_c075a91e682d44cf76a54c2a7c27382d
#
_entry.id   c075a91e682d44cf76a54c2a7c27382d
#
_cell.length_a   1.000
_cell.length_b   1.000
_cell.length_c   1.000
_cell.angle_alpha   90.00
_cell.angle_beta   90.00
_cell.angle_gamma   90.00
#
_symmetry.space_group_name_H-M   'P 1'
#
loop_
_entity.id
_entity.type
_entity.pdbx_description
1 polymer ?
#
loop_
_entity_poly.entity_id
_entity_poly.type
_entity_poly.pdbx_seq_one_letter_code
_entity_poly.pdbx_strand_id
1 'polypeptide(L)'
;MTAEDPQTIGLHDRARELADIATQLGLPGLGEHILADTSRRLDRAQLRVLVLGEIKQGKSTLINALLGEALLPSGVTPTTGAVVQIVRGEQLGRFLVAPDGTRTLLEPEPFAKLARGKQDYVGTLLVTTPSEHLPAGVELVDTPGINDLERFRSLISRGELPRGDAIVLVLDATQVLKLTEV
;
A
#
# COMPACT_ATOMS: atom_id res chain seq x y z
N MET A 1 24.77 6.45 -14.19
CA MET A 1 24.06 7.68 -14.57
C MET A 1 22.99 7.23 -15.56
N THR A 2 21.84 6.78 -15.05
CA THR A 2 20.68 6.35 -15.85
C THR A 2 20.04 7.59 -16.45
N ALA A 3 19.92 7.64 -17.78
CA ALA A 3 19.20 8.71 -18.46
C ALA A 3 17.75 8.74 -17.93
N GLU A 4 17.31 9.89 -17.42
CA GLU A 4 15.92 10.08 -17.02
C GLU A 4 15.03 9.90 -18.25
N ASP A 5 13.92 9.16 -18.08
CA ASP A 5 12.92 8.95 -19.12
C ASP A 5 12.33 10.32 -19.52
N PRO A 6 12.20 10.64 -20.83
CA PRO A 6 11.60 11.90 -21.30
C PRO A 6 10.22 12.19 -20.72
N GLN A 7 9.44 11.18 -20.39
CA GLN A 7 8.13 11.35 -19.73
C GLN A 7 8.27 11.82 -18.28
N THR A 8 9.29 11.39 -17.57
CA THR A 8 9.59 11.82 -16.19
C THR A 8 10.02 13.28 -16.15
N ILE A 9 10.85 13.73 -17.11
CA ILE A 9 11.26 15.13 -17.25
C ILE A 9 10.04 16.04 -17.47
N GLY A 10 9.11 15.65 -18.34
CA GLY A 10 7.89 16.42 -18.60
C GLY A 10 6.95 16.53 -17.40
N LEU A 11 6.95 15.53 -16.49
CA LEU A 11 6.16 15.58 -15.26
C LEU A 11 6.76 16.53 -14.21
N HIS A 12 8.08 16.57 -14.08
CA HIS A 12 8.75 17.51 -13.20
C HIS A 12 8.51 18.97 -13.64
N ASP A 13 8.57 19.23 -14.94
CA ASP A 13 8.35 20.59 -15.47
C ASP A 13 6.92 21.05 -15.25
N ARG A 14 5.93 20.19 -15.46
CA ARG A 14 4.51 20.48 -15.15
C ARG A 14 4.26 20.71 -13.66
N ALA A 15 4.93 19.95 -12.80
CA ALA A 15 4.81 20.16 -11.35
C ALA A 15 5.39 21.51 -10.93
N ARG A 16 6.51 21.96 -11.53
CA ARG A 16 7.07 23.30 -11.30
C ARG A 16 6.11 24.39 -11.77
N GLU A 17 5.55 24.27 -12.96
CA GLU A 17 4.57 25.22 -13.49
C GLU A 17 3.35 25.34 -12.57
N LEU A 18 2.81 24.24 -12.09
CA LEU A 18 1.70 24.24 -11.13
C LEU A 18 2.09 24.86 -9.78
N ALA A 19 3.30 24.60 -9.30
CA ALA A 19 3.81 25.20 -8.06
C ALA A 19 3.99 26.72 -8.18
N ASP A 20 4.45 27.19 -9.34
CA ASP A 20 4.58 28.61 -9.63
C ASP A 20 3.20 29.31 -9.68
N ILE A 21 2.22 28.68 -10.32
CA ILE A 21 0.83 29.17 -10.34
C ILE A 21 0.26 29.23 -8.92
N ALA A 22 0.46 28.20 -8.10
CA ALA A 22 0.01 28.18 -6.70
C ALA A 22 0.64 29.32 -5.90
N THR A 23 1.92 29.59 -6.11
CA THR A 23 2.64 30.71 -5.47
C THR A 23 2.08 32.08 -5.91
N GLN A 24 1.80 32.26 -7.21
CA GLN A 24 1.19 33.48 -7.74
C GLN A 24 -0.22 33.74 -7.19
N LEU A 25 -0.96 32.64 -6.86
CA LEU A 25 -2.27 32.73 -6.23
C LEU A 25 -2.21 32.94 -4.71
N GLY A 26 -1.02 33.13 -4.12
CA GLY A 26 -0.83 33.35 -2.70
C GLY A 26 -0.87 32.06 -1.86
N LEU A 27 -0.65 30.90 -2.47
CA LEU A 27 -0.66 29.58 -1.84
C LEU A 27 0.73 28.89 -1.93
N PRO A 28 1.81 29.51 -1.41
CA PRO A 28 3.17 28.95 -1.55
C PRO A 28 3.33 27.56 -0.93
N GLY A 29 2.68 27.30 0.20
CA GLY A 29 2.70 25.98 0.84
C GLY A 29 2.09 24.87 -0.03
N LEU A 30 1.12 25.18 -0.90
CA LEU A 30 0.59 24.24 -1.89
C LEU A 30 1.64 23.97 -2.97
N GLY A 31 2.36 25.00 -3.44
CA GLY A 31 3.44 24.83 -4.41
C GLY A 31 4.55 23.93 -3.90
N GLU A 32 5.03 24.16 -2.67
CA GLU A 32 6.01 23.29 -2.02
C GLU A 32 5.52 21.85 -1.88
N HIS A 33 4.24 21.68 -1.53
CA HIS A 33 3.64 20.34 -1.40
C HIS A 33 3.59 19.61 -2.75
N ILE A 34 3.20 20.28 -3.83
CA ILE A 34 3.16 19.73 -5.20
C ILE A 34 4.55 19.24 -5.60
N LEU A 35 5.58 20.07 -5.42
CA LEU A 35 6.96 19.71 -5.78
C LEU A 35 7.46 18.52 -4.95
N ALA A 36 7.30 18.58 -3.64
CA ALA A 36 7.74 17.53 -2.74
C ALA A 36 7.01 16.18 -2.97
N ASP A 37 5.73 16.22 -3.31
CA ASP A 37 4.95 15.01 -3.60
C ASP A 37 5.32 14.42 -4.97
N THR A 38 5.49 15.27 -5.98
CA THR A 38 5.90 14.85 -7.33
C THR A 38 7.29 14.22 -7.31
N SER A 39 8.29 14.86 -6.68
CA SER A 39 9.63 14.29 -6.56
C SER A 39 9.59 12.94 -5.85
N ARG A 40 8.89 12.85 -4.71
CA ARG A 40 8.76 11.59 -3.97
C ARG A 40 8.08 10.47 -4.78
N ARG A 41 7.14 10.79 -5.69
CA ARG A 41 6.46 9.80 -6.52
C ARG A 41 7.31 9.36 -7.70
N LEU A 42 8.04 10.28 -8.32
CA LEU A 42 8.91 9.99 -9.46
C LEU A 42 10.21 9.30 -9.03
N ASP A 43 10.76 9.65 -7.86
CA ASP A 43 11.91 8.96 -7.26
C ASP A 43 11.57 7.54 -6.79
N ARG A 44 10.29 7.26 -6.51
CA ARG A 44 9.81 5.91 -6.29
C ARG A 44 9.52 5.28 -7.65
N ALA A 45 10.38 4.42 -8.11
CA ALA A 45 10.12 3.55 -9.26
C ALA A 45 8.96 2.54 -9.01
N GLN A 46 8.02 2.85 -8.09
CA GLN A 46 6.97 1.94 -7.64
C GLN A 46 5.62 2.65 -7.52
N LEU A 47 4.63 2.13 -8.24
CA LEU A 47 3.21 2.48 -8.10
C LEU A 47 2.62 1.70 -6.92
N ARG A 48 2.14 2.39 -5.90
CA ARG A 48 1.54 1.78 -4.73
C ARG A 48 0.02 1.76 -4.81
N VAL A 49 -0.56 0.56 -4.80
CA VAL A 49 -2.00 0.32 -4.88
C VAL A 49 -2.50 -0.17 -3.52
N LEU A 50 -3.32 0.63 -2.85
CA LEU A 50 -3.97 0.25 -1.59
C LEU A 50 -5.26 -0.51 -1.87
N VAL A 51 -5.43 -1.66 -1.22
CA VAL A 51 -6.69 -2.41 -1.26
C VAL A 51 -7.44 -2.16 0.04
N LEU A 52 -8.55 -1.43 -0.06
CA LEU A 52 -9.40 -1.01 1.06
C LEU A 52 -10.75 -1.74 1.01
N GLY A 53 -11.43 -1.77 2.13
CA GLY A 53 -12.77 -2.35 2.27
C GLY A 53 -12.99 -2.86 3.68
N GLU A 54 -14.24 -3.19 4.02
CA GLU A 54 -14.61 -3.69 5.35
C GLU A 54 -13.96 -5.06 5.67
N ILE A 55 -14.05 -5.45 6.93
CA ILE A 55 -13.64 -6.80 7.38
C ILE A 55 -14.48 -7.85 6.64
N LYS A 56 -13.82 -8.91 6.15
CA LYS A 56 -14.44 -10.06 5.45
C LYS A 56 -15.03 -9.77 4.06
N GLN A 57 -14.78 -8.64 3.46
CA GLN A 57 -15.21 -8.35 2.08
C GLN A 57 -14.33 -8.98 0.99
N GLY A 58 -13.33 -9.78 1.36
CA GLY A 58 -12.54 -10.54 0.41
C GLY A 58 -11.30 -9.82 -0.14
N LYS A 59 -10.78 -8.76 0.51
CA LYS A 59 -9.55 -8.03 0.09
C LYS A 59 -8.37 -8.97 -0.18
N SER A 60 -7.98 -9.73 0.82
CA SER A 60 -6.86 -10.68 0.70
C SER A 60 -7.15 -11.80 -0.30
N THR A 61 -8.43 -12.20 -0.43
CA THR A 61 -8.87 -13.17 -1.44
C THR A 61 -8.75 -12.59 -2.85
N LEU A 62 -9.14 -11.33 -3.05
CA LEU A 62 -8.97 -10.64 -4.32
C LEU A 62 -7.51 -10.52 -4.70
N ILE A 63 -6.64 -10.11 -3.77
CA ILE A 63 -5.19 -10.02 -3.99
C ILE A 63 -4.62 -11.38 -4.39
N ASN A 64 -4.95 -12.44 -3.64
CA ASN A 64 -4.51 -13.80 -3.97
C ASN A 64 -4.99 -14.25 -5.36
N ALA A 65 -6.23 -13.94 -5.72
CA ALA A 65 -6.79 -14.26 -7.02
C ALA A 65 -6.12 -13.48 -8.17
N LEU A 66 -5.84 -12.18 -7.98
CA LEU A 66 -5.12 -11.35 -8.94
C LEU A 66 -3.70 -11.86 -9.19
N LEU A 67 -3.04 -12.35 -8.15
CA LEU A 67 -1.67 -12.86 -8.23
C LEU A 67 -1.58 -14.32 -8.65
N GLY A 68 -2.72 -15.04 -8.67
CA GLY A 68 -2.78 -16.47 -8.96
C GLY A 68 -2.16 -17.37 -7.89
N GLU A 69 -1.89 -16.84 -6.71
CA GLU A 69 -1.17 -17.52 -5.63
C GLU A 69 -1.80 -17.22 -4.26
N ALA A 70 -1.80 -18.20 -3.35
CA ALA A 70 -2.27 -18.04 -1.98
C ALA A 70 -1.18 -17.43 -1.07
N LEU A 71 -0.87 -16.15 -1.27
CA LEU A 71 0.18 -15.44 -0.55
C LEU A 71 -0.26 -14.96 0.83
N LEU A 72 -1.49 -14.46 0.91
CA LEU A 72 -2.08 -13.88 2.11
C LEU A 72 -3.01 -14.88 2.78
N PRO A 73 -3.07 -14.89 4.13
CA PRO A 73 -4.05 -15.71 4.82
C PRO A 73 -5.45 -15.24 4.44
N SER A 74 -6.30 -16.17 3.99
CA SER A 74 -7.71 -15.96 3.67
C SER A 74 -8.57 -16.90 4.51
N GLY A 75 -9.83 -16.52 4.80
CA GLY A 75 -10.73 -17.39 5.58
C GLY A 75 -11.88 -16.68 6.25
N VAL A 76 -12.72 -17.45 6.94
CA VAL A 76 -13.96 -16.99 7.60
C VAL A 76 -13.70 -16.12 8.84
N THR A 77 -12.53 -16.26 9.48
CA THR A 77 -12.10 -15.39 10.59
C THR A 77 -11.50 -14.09 10.04
N PRO A 78 -11.51 -12.96 10.79
CA PRO A 78 -10.81 -11.74 10.39
C PRO A 78 -9.37 -12.09 10.03
N THR A 79 -8.99 -11.79 8.76
CA THR A 79 -7.75 -12.34 8.18
C THR A 79 -6.62 -11.34 8.15
N THR A 80 -6.92 -10.04 8.16
CA THR A 80 -5.91 -9.00 8.08
C THR A 80 -6.08 -8.04 9.25
N GLY A 81 -5.15 -8.11 10.19
CA GLY A 81 -5.04 -7.20 11.33
C GLY A 81 -3.82 -6.29 11.23
N ALA A 82 -3.04 -6.41 10.16
CA ALA A 82 -1.83 -5.68 9.91
C ALA A 82 -1.77 -5.22 8.45
N VAL A 83 -0.94 -4.23 8.16
CA VAL A 83 -0.62 -3.84 6.78
C VAL A 83 0.38 -4.83 6.20
N VAL A 84 0.08 -5.37 5.03
CA VAL A 84 0.97 -6.27 4.30
C VAL A 84 1.29 -5.67 2.94
N GLN A 85 2.56 -5.41 2.69
CA GLN A 85 3.08 -4.95 1.40
C GLN A 85 3.48 -6.17 0.56
N ILE A 86 3.11 -6.17 -0.72
CA ILE A 86 3.43 -7.24 -1.65
C ILE A 86 4.13 -6.62 -2.85
N VAL A 87 5.33 -7.07 -3.14
CA VAL A 87 6.17 -6.59 -4.23
C VAL A 87 6.67 -7.75 -5.08
N ARG A 88 6.98 -7.46 -6.34
CA ARG A 88 7.65 -8.45 -7.20
C ARG A 88 9.08 -8.69 -6.71
N GLY A 89 9.50 -9.93 -6.67
CA GLY A 89 10.84 -10.38 -6.32
C GLY A 89 11.20 -11.65 -7.07
N GLU A 90 12.47 -12.03 -7.03
CA GLU A 90 12.96 -13.24 -7.72
C GLU A 90 12.42 -14.54 -7.10
N GLN A 91 12.13 -14.51 -5.81
CA GLN A 91 11.66 -15.66 -5.03
C GLN A 91 10.54 -15.26 -4.09
N LEU A 92 9.70 -16.23 -3.75
CA LEU A 92 8.71 -16.07 -2.71
C LEU A 92 9.41 -15.93 -1.35
N GLY A 93 9.13 -14.84 -0.67
CA GLY A 93 9.62 -14.56 0.68
C GLY A 93 8.58 -13.83 1.52
N ARG A 94 8.61 -14.06 2.83
CA ARG A 94 7.77 -13.37 3.83
C ARG A 94 8.68 -12.77 4.88
N PHE A 95 8.58 -11.47 5.10
CA PHE A 95 9.51 -10.77 5.97
C PHE A 95 8.75 -9.87 6.95
N LEU A 96 9.33 -9.73 8.13
CA LEU A 96 9.11 -8.58 9.00
C LEU A 96 10.23 -7.58 8.71
N VAL A 97 9.85 -6.37 8.32
CA VAL A 97 10.77 -5.26 8.08
C VAL A 97 10.69 -4.32 9.27
N ALA A 98 11.75 -4.25 10.05
CA ALA A 98 11.85 -3.35 11.21
C ALA A 98 11.98 -1.88 10.74
N PRO A 99 11.77 -0.88 11.63
CA PRO A 99 11.88 0.53 11.28
C PRO A 99 13.26 0.97 10.77
N ASP A 100 14.32 0.24 11.14
CA ASP A 100 15.68 0.45 10.67
C ASP A 100 15.95 -0.17 9.28
N GLY A 101 14.93 -0.81 8.67
CA GLY A 101 15.03 -1.49 7.39
C GLY A 101 15.54 -2.94 7.46
N THR A 102 15.88 -3.44 8.65
CA THR A 102 16.30 -4.85 8.83
C THR A 102 15.17 -5.79 8.45
N ARG A 103 15.45 -6.78 7.59
CA ARG A 103 14.48 -7.79 7.14
C ARG A 103 14.73 -9.11 7.85
N THR A 104 13.70 -9.60 8.55
CA THR A 104 13.70 -10.92 9.16
C THR A 104 12.79 -11.83 8.36
N LEU A 105 13.32 -12.92 7.81
CA LEU A 105 12.54 -13.93 7.10
C LEU A 105 11.61 -14.65 8.08
N LEU A 106 10.37 -14.84 7.68
CA LEU A 106 9.33 -15.51 8.45
C LEU A 106 8.84 -16.76 7.74
N GLU A 107 8.65 -17.80 8.52
CA GLU A 107 7.92 -18.98 8.08
C GLU A 107 6.42 -18.65 7.89
N PRO A 108 5.67 -19.44 7.09
CA PRO A 108 4.27 -19.14 6.78
C PRO A 108 3.36 -18.98 8.00
N GLU A 109 3.52 -19.82 9.02
CA GLU A 109 2.67 -19.81 10.23
C GLU A 109 2.92 -18.57 11.11
N PRO A 110 4.17 -18.21 11.49
CA PRO A 110 4.50 -16.95 12.15
C PRO A 110 4.01 -15.72 11.38
N PHE A 111 4.24 -15.68 10.07
CA PHE A 111 3.75 -14.59 9.22
C PHE A 111 2.23 -14.46 9.29
N ALA A 112 1.50 -15.58 9.17
CA ALA A 112 0.04 -15.56 9.21
C ALA A 112 -0.51 -15.08 10.57
N LYS A 113 0.17 -15.36 11.68
CA LYS A 113 -0.21 -14.87 13.02
C LYS A 113 -0.06 -13.35 13.10
N LEU A 114 1.05 -12.80 12.61
CA LEU A 114 1.30 -11.36 12.57
C LEU A 114 0.31 -10.68 11.62
N ALA A 115 0.11 -11.19 10.42
CA ALA A 115 -0.83 -10.64 9.44
C ALA A 115 -2.27 -10.58 9.97
N ARG A 116 -2.68 -11.54 10.79
CA ARG A 116 -3.99 -11.52 11.46
C ARG A 116 -4.06 -10.59 12.67
N GLY A 117 -2.96 -9.93 13.04
CA GLY A 117 -2.89 -9.06 14.22
C GLY A 117 -3.09 -9.78 15.55
N LYS A 118 -2.74 -11.07 15.59
CA LYS A 118 -2.83 -11.88 16.83
C LYS A 118 -1.60 -11.75 17.73
N GLN A 119 -0.60 -11.02 17.27
CA GLN A 119 0.65 -10.78 17.99
C GLN A 119 1.12 -9.37 17.68
N ASP A 120 1.54 -8.64 18.71
CA ASP A 120 2.13 -7.31 18.54
C ASP A 120 3.53 -7.41 17.94
N TYR A 121 3.84 -6.46 17.07
CA TYR A 121 5.15 -6.31 16.47
C TYR A 121 5.39 -4.84 16.09
N VAL A 122 6.65 -4.49 15.85
CA VAL A 122 7.04 -3.18 15.35
C VAL A 122 7.65 -3.36 13.96
N GLY A 123 7.07 -2.72 12.96
CA GLY A 123 7.55 -2.81 11.58
C GLY A 123 6.43 -3.04 10.56
N THR A 124 6.81 -3.46 9.37
CA THR A 124 5.93 -3.72 8.24
C THR A 124 6.06 -5.17 7.78
N LEU A 125 4.94 -5.81 7.46
CA LEU A 125 4.96 -7.13 6.83
C LEU A 125 5.18 -6.97 5.32
N LEU A 126 6.14 -7.69 4.77
CA LEU A 126 6.48 -7.67 3.36
C LEU A 126 6.42 -9.09 2.78
N VAL A 127 5.78 -9.22 1.63
CA VAL A 127 5.80 -10.43 0.81
C VAL A 127 6.50 -10.11 -0.51
N THR A 128 7.47 -10.92 -0.89
CA THR A 128 8.02 -10.90 -2.25
C THR A 128 7.44 -12.08 -3.03
N THR A 129 7.09 -11.90 -4.30
CA THR A 129 6.59 -12.98 -5.15
C THR A 129 7.18 -12.89 -6.56
N PRO A 130 7.54 -14.04 -7.18
CA PRO A 130 7.96 -14.10 -8.57
C PRO A 130 6.77 -14.01 -9.56
N SER A 131 5.53 -13.91 -9.08
CA SER A 131 4.33 -13.91 -9.91
C SER A 131 4.42 -12.87 -11.04
N GLU A 132 4.23 -13.30 -12.28
CA GLU A 132 4.18 -12.42 -13.45
C GLU A 132 2.92 -11.55 -13.46
N HIS A 133 1.90 -11.91 -12.70
CA HIS A 133 0.67 -11.12 -12.55
C HIS A 133 0.89 -9.84 -11.74
N LEU A 134 2.01 -9.73 -10.99
CA LEU A 134 2.41 -8.47 -10.36
C LEU A 134 3.46 -7.78 -11.24
N PRO A 135 3.10 -6.69 -11.94
CA PRO A 135 4.07 -5.98 -12.78
C PRO A 135 5.25 -5.46 -11.95
N ALA A 136 6.43 -5.40 -12.57
CA ALA A 136 7.57 -4.75 -11.94
C ALA A 136 7.23 -3.27 -11.65
N GLY A 137 7.64 -2.78 -10.50
CA GLY A 137 7.32 -1.41 -10.08
C GLY A 137 5.90 -1.22 -9.51
N VAL A 138 5.10 -2.29 -9.37
CA VAL A 138 3.81 -2.23 -8.65
C VAL A 138 3.97 -2.85 -7.26
N GLU A 139 3.48 -2.14 -6.26
CA GLU A 139 3.33 -2.60 -4.88
C GLU A 139 1.84 -2.68 -4.54
N LEU A 140 1.37 -3.87 -4.17
CA LEU A 140 0.03 -4.05 -3.60
C LEU A 140 0.10 -3.97 -2.08
N VAL A 141 -0.86 -3.28 -1.47
CA VAL A 141 -0.95 -3.15 -0.02
C VAL A 141 -2.29 -3.68 0.46
N ASP A 142 -2.27 -4.81 1.16
CA ASP A 142 -3.44 -5.32 1.89
C ASP A 142 -3.57 -4.59 3.22
N THR A 143 -4.74 -4.04 3.50
CA THR A 143 -5.00 -3.24 4.69
C THR A 143 -5.98 -3.93 5.63
N PRO A 144 -5.92 -3.63 6.95
CA PRO A 144 -6.98 -4.00 7.88
C PRO A 144 -8.35 -3.46 7.41
N GLY A 145 -9.42 -4.15 7.78
CA GLY A 145 -10.77 -3.71 7.41
C GLY A 145 -11.13 -2.36 8.02
N ILE A 146 -11.81 -1.51 7.23
CA ILE A 146 -12.15 -0.12 7.59
C ILE A 146 -13.10 -0.06 8.81
N ASN A 147 -13.87 -1.10 9.09
CA ASN A 147 -14.76 -1.15 10.27
C ASN A 147 -14.03 -1.23 11.61
N ASP A 148 -12.72 -1.48 11.59
CA ASP A 148 -11.86 -1.27 12.75
C ASP A 148 -11.31 0.16 12.71
N LEU A 149 -12.21 1.14 12.89
CA LEU A 149 -11.88 2.58 12.78
C LEU A 149 -10.77 3.01 13.75
N GLU A 150 -10.72 2.43 14.96
CA GLU A 150 -9.66 2.73 15.92
C GLU A 150 -8.31 2.26 15.40
N ARG A 151 -8.27 1.06 14.84
CA ARG A 151 -7.05 0.48 14.28
C ARG A 151 -6.62 1.21 13.01
N PHE A 152 -7.56 1.54 12.14
CA PHE A 152 -7.29 2.29 10.92
C PHE A 152 -6.74 3.70 11.23
N ARG A 153 -7.36 4.41 12.19
CA ARG A 153 -6.86 5.71 12.68
C ARG A 153 -5.48 5.59 13.33
N SER A 154 -5.25 4.53 14.11
CA SER A 154 -3.95 4.24 14.70
C SER A 154 -2.87 4.04 13.63
N LEU A 155 -3.15 3.30 12.55
CA LEU A 155 -2.22 3.12 11.43
C LEU A 155 -1.90 4.44 10.72
N ILE A 156 -2.91 5.30 10.50
CA ILE A 156 -2.70 6.64 9.92
C ILE A 156 -1.85 7.49 10.86
N SER A 157 -2.18 7.55 12.14
CA SER A 157 -1.49 8.42 13.11
C SER A 157 -0.04 8.00 13.37
N ARG A 158 0.26 6.71 13.23
CA ARG A 158 1.63 6.18 13.32
C ARG A 158 2.41 6.26 12.01
N GLY A 159 1.76 6.71 10.92
CA GLY A 159 2.37 6.72 9.60
C GLY A 159 2.64 5.31 9.04
N GLU A 160 1.98 4.29 9.60
CA GLU A 160 2.13 2.89 9.19
C GLU A 160 1.31 2.57 7.93
N LEU A 161 0.27 3.36 7.65
CA LEU A 161 -0.48 3.25 6.41
C LEU A 161 0.29 3.97 5.30
N PRO A 162 0.84 3.25 4.34
CA PRO A 162 1.59 3.88 3.26
C PRO A 162 0.65 4.76 2.41
N ARG A 163 1.19 5.87 1.90
CA ARG A 163 0.46 6.69 0.93
C ARG A 163 0.28 5.89 -0.35
N GLY A 164 -0.97 5.73 -0.81
CA GLY A 164 -1.29 5.07 -2.06
C GLY A 164 -1.28 6.03 -3.24
N ASP A 165 -0.88 5.55 -4.40
CA ASP A 165 -1.01 6.24 -5.68
C ASP A 165 -2.34 5.88 -6.35
N ALA A 166 -2.87 4.69 -6.04
CA ALA A 166 -4.18 4.22 -6.44
C ALA A 166 -4.88 3.47 -5.29
N ILE A 167 -6.19 3.44 -5.34
CA ILE A 167 -7.02 2.74 -4.35
C ILE A 167 -7.96 1.77 -5.08
N VAL A 168 -7.98 0.52 -4.62
CA VAL A 168 -9.00 -0.49 -4.98
C VAL A 168 -9.93 -0.64 -3.79
N LEU A 169 -11.16 -0.17 -3.92
CA LEU A 169 -12.18 -0.33 -2.88
C LEU A 169 -12.99 -1.61 -3.13
N VAL A 170 -12.94 -2.54 -2.17
CA VAL A 170 -13.68 -3.80 -2.21
C VAL A 170 -14.96 -3.66 -1.41
N LEU A 171 -16.09 -3.81 -2.08
CA LEU A 171 -17.44 -3.69 -1.51
C LEU A 171 -18.20 -5.02 -1.58
N ASP A 172 -19.05 -5.26 -0.61
CA ASP A 172 -20.00 -6.39 -0.64
C ASP A 172 -21.15 -6.07 -1.59
N ALA A 173 -21.28 -6.83 -2.68
CA ALA A 173 -22.33 -6.63 -3.67
C ALA A 173 -23.76 -6.80 -3.11
N THR A 174 -23.91 -7.48 -1.97
CA THR A 174 -25.21 -7.69 -1.32
C THR A 174 -25.60 -6.57 -0.36
N GLN A 175 -24.65 -5.68 0.00
CA GLN A 175 -24.83 -4.62 1.00
C GLN A 175 -24.08 -3.34 0.58
N VAL A 176 -24.25 -2.94 -0.66
CA VAL A 176 -23.62 -1.73 -1.21
C VAL A 176 -24.15 -0.48 -0.48
N LEU A 177 -23.24 0.43 -0.11
CA LEU A 177 -23.54 1.71 0.54
C LEU A 177 -24.12 1.61 1.95
N LYS A 178 -23.51 0.82 2.82
CA LYS A 178 -23.75 0.99 4.26
C LYS A 178 -23.32 2.40 4.70
N LEU A 179 -23.97 2.92 5.79
CA LEU A 179 -23.63 4.23 6.39
C LEU A 179 -22.13 4.41 6.73
N THR A 180 -21.36 3.32 6.78
CA THR A 180 -19.92 3.32 7.04
C THR A 180 -19.07 3.49 5.77
N GLU A 181 -19.70 3.46 4.58
CA GLU A 181 -19.02 3.54 3.27
C GLU A 181 -19.28 4.88 2.55
N VAL A 182 -20.03 5.79 3.21
CA VAL A 182 -20.40 7.12 2.69
C VAL A 182 -19.59 8.22 3.40
#